data_4109bab4ebed08bacadffcb6e8f83394
#
_entry.id   4109bab4ebed08bacadffcb6e8f83394
#
_cell.length_a   1.000
_cell.length_b   1.000
_cell.length_c   1.000
_cell.angle_alpha   90.00
_cell.angle_beta   90.00
_cell.angle_gamma   90.00
#
_symmetry.space_group_name_H-M   'P 1'
#
loop_
_entity.id
_entity.type
_entity.pdbx_description
1 polymer ?
#
loop_
_entity_poly.entity_id
_entity_poly.type
_entity_poly.pdbx_seq_one_letter_code
_entity_poly.pdbx_strand_id
1 'polypeptide(L)'
;FVEVVMAAHRMGLRLTPVNWHLKAEEIAYIVDDCEALALFADIRVGDSARQSLAGNTRLRLKLAIGGSIEGFDDYASAGAELPTTDIEDPARGSVMQYTSGTTGKPKGVLRKQADPAKAADMQQLLTAVFQFEPDSGKDCGLVTGPLYHAGPFNLCMQTPLTAGIGIVMMDRWEPEKTLALIQQHAVTHAFFVPTMFTRMLQLP
;
A
#
# COMPACT_ATOMS: atom_id res chain seq x y z
N PHE A 1 -4.35 -0.24 5.79
CA PHE A 1 -3.66 0.17 4.55
C PHE A 1 -4.42 -0.31 3.31
N VAL A 2 -4.73 -1.61 3.20
CA VAL A 2 -5.43 -2.18 2.03
C VAL A 2 -6.77 -1.49 1.78
N GLU A 3 -7.57 -1.30 2.81
CA GLU A 3 -8.86 -0.59 2.73
C GLU A 3 -8.72 0.81 2.11
N VAL A 4 -7.75 1.60 2.59
CA VAL A 4 -7.50 2.95 2.05
C VAL A 4 -7.06 2.90 0.58
N VAL A 5 -6.22 1.92 0.23
CA VAL A 5 -5.79 1.71 -1.18
C VAL A 5 -6.99 1.37 -2.06
N MET A 6 -7.80 0.40 -1.65
CA MET A 6 -8.95 -0.05 -2.43
C MET A 6 -10.02 1.04 -2.55
N ALA A 7 -10.27 1.79 -1.47
CA ALA A 7 -11.17 2.94 -1.50
C ALA A 7 -10.67 4.02 -2.47
N ALA A 8 -9.40 4.41 -2.38
CA ALA A 8 -8.81 5.39 -3.29
C ALA A 8 -8.89 4.94 -4.76
N HIS A 9 -8.61 3.66 -5.02
CA HIS A 9 -8.75 3.08 -6.36
C HIS A 9 -10.17 3.15 -6.90
N ARG A 10 -11.17 2.92 -6.05
CA ARG A 10 -12.57 2.89 -6.45
C ARG A 10 -13.17 4.28 -6.61
N MET A 11 -12.64 5.26 -5.88
CA MET A 11 -13.09 6.66 -5.90
C MET A 11 -12.38 7.52 -6.95
N GLY A 12 -11.51 6.97 -7.79
CA GLY A 12 -10.73 7.73 -8.76
C GLY A 12 -9.64 8.61 -8.16
N LEU A 13 -9.26 8.38 -6.90
CA LEU A 13 -8.29 9.19 -6.19
C LEU A 13 -6.85 8.76 -6.49
N ARG A 14 -5.93 9.72 -6.35
CA ARG A 14 -4.49 9.44 -6.35
C ARG A 14 -4.04 9.09 -4.95
N LEU A 15 -3.46 7.90 -4.80
CA LEU A 15 -2.84 7.44 -3.57
C LEU A 15 -1.32 7.63 -3.64
N THR A 16 -0.73 8.13 -2.56
CA THR A 16 0.72 8.23 -2.38
C THR A 16 1.13 7.44 -1.13
N PRO A 17 1.69 6.21 -1.29
CA PRO A 17 2.25 5.49 -0.16
C PRO A 17 3.53 6.18 0.32
N VAL A 18 3.59 6.49 1.61
CA VAL A 18 4.74 7.18 2.22
C VAL A 18 5.60 6.18 2.99
N ASN A 19 6.91 6.26 2.79
CA ASN A 19 7.87 5.49 3.58
C ASN A 19 7.85 5.97 5.03
N TRP A 20 7.46 5.11 5.94
CA TRP A 20 7.32 5.42 7.36
C TRP A 20 8.65 5.60 8.10
N HIS A 21 9.78 5.29 7.47
CA HIS A 21 11.11 5.58 8.00
C HIS A 21 11.59 7.01 7.75
N LEU A 22 10.85 7.78 6.95
CA LEU A 22 11.19 9.17 6.64
C LEU A 22 11.03 10.08 7.86
N LYS A 23 11.84 11.13 7.91
CA LYS A 23 11.71 12.19 8.90
C LYS A 23 10.52 13.09 8.58
N ALA A 24 10.05 13.82 9.58
CA ALA A 24 8.91 14.72 9.44
C ALA A 24 9.04 15.72 8.27
N GLU A 25 10.24 16.28 8.06
CA GLU A 25 10.52 17.22 6.96
C GLU A 25 10.39 16.57 5.58
N GLU A 26 10.81 15.30 5.45
CA GLU A 26 10.70 14.54 4.20
C GLU A 26 9.24 14.16 3.93
N ILE A 27 8.49 13.80 4.98
CA ILE A 27 7.05 13.52 4.89
C ILE A 27 6.31 14.81 4.49
N ALA A 28 6.62 15.95 5.12
CA ALA A 28 6.05 17.25 4.79
C ALA A 28 6.26 17.59 3.30
N TYR A 29 7.49 17.40 2.80
CA TYR A 29 7.80 17.60 1.40
C TYR A 29 6.92 16.74 0.48
N ILE A 30 6.75 15.44 0.77
CA ILE A 30 5.92 14.54 -0.03
C ILE A 30 4.45 14.96 0.01
N VAL A 31 3.93 15.31 1.19
CA VAL A 31 2.53 15.74 1.38
C VAL A 31 2.24 17.00 0.57
N ASP A 32 3.19 17.95 0.52
CA ASP A 32 3.05 19.17 -0.26
C ASP A 32 3.21 18.93 -1.76
N ASP A 33 4.24 18.17 -2.17
CA ASP A 33 4.56 17.91 -3.58
C ASP A 33 3.48 17.07 -4.28
N CYS A 34 2.89 16.08 -3.58
CA CYS A 34 1.77 15.30 -4.14
C CYS A 34 0.40 15.99 -4.00
N GLU A 35 0.37 17.20 -3.44
CA GLU A 35 -0.85 17.99 -3.21
C GLU A 35 -1.92 17.25 -2.41
N ALA A 36 -1.51 16.55 -1.34
CA ALA A 36 -2.40 15.71 -0.56
C ALA A 36 -3.57 16.51 0.05
N LEU A 37 -4.78 15.96 -0.05
CA LEU A 37 -6.00 16.46 0.60
C LEU A 37 -6.38 15.63 1.81
N ALA A 38 -5.87 14.41 1.91
CA ALA A 38 -6.10 13.51 3.03
C ALA A 38 -4.79 12.84 3.46
N LEU A 39 -4.62 12.62 4.76
CA LEU A 39 -3.51 11.86 5.33
C LEU A 39 -4.04 10.81 6.31
N PHE A 40 -3.63 9.57 6.10
CA PHE A 40 -3.88 8.44 6.99
C PHE A 40 -2.56 8.05 7.65
N ALA A 41 -2.52 7.99 8.96
CA ALA A 41 -1.31 7.67 9.70
C ALA A 41 -1.58 6.62 10.78
N ASP A 42 -0.72 5.60 10.84
CA ASP A 42 -0.69 4.65 11.95
C ASP A 42 -0.09 5.31 13.19
N ILE A 43 -0.60 4.99 14.37
CA ILE A 43 -0.12 5.53 15.66
C ILE A 43 1.38 5.32 15.85
N ARG A 44 1.96 4.26 15.31
CA ARG A 44 3.40 3.94 15.40
C ARG A 44 4.30 5.00 14.77
N VAL A 45 3.75 5.81 13.87
CA VAL A 45 4.44 6.93 13.20
C VAL A 45 3.78 8.27 13.50
N GLY A 46 2.93 8.33 14.52
CA GLY A 46 2.10 9.47 14.86
C GLY A 46 2.88 10.76 15.07
N ASP A 47 4.01 10.71 15.77
CA ASP A 47 4.85 11.89 16.01
C ASP A 47 5.41 12.48 14.71
N SER A 48 5.96 11.65 13.84
CA SER A 48 6.48 12.11 12.54
C SER A 48 5.35 12.64 11.65
N ALA A 49 4.21 11.98 11.64
CA ALA A 49 3.03 12.42 10.89
C ALA A 49 2.53 13.78 11.40
N ARG A 50 2.36 13.94 12.72
CA ARG A 50 1.95 15.21 13.34
C ARG A 50 2.91 16.35 13.04
N GLN A 51 4.21 16.13 13.24
CA GLN A 51 5.24 17.13 12.99
C GLN A 51 5.32 17.54 11.52
N SER A 52 5.10 16.61 10.59
CA SER A 52 5.10 16.89 9.15
C SER A 52 4.02 17.86 8.71
N LEU A 53 2.99 18.06 9.53
CA LEU A 53 1.85 18.93 9.19
C LEU A 53 2.00 20.36 9.69
N ALA A 54 3.11 20.72 10.32
CA ALA A 54 3.35 22.08 10.79
C ALA A 54 3.23 23.09 9.63
N GLY A 55 2.21 23.94 9.68
CA GLY A 55 1.95 24.95 8.64
C GLY A 55 1.22 24.43 7.39
N ASN A 56 0.87 23.14 7.28
CA ASN A 56 0.09 22.65 6.15
C ASN A 56 -1.39 23.07 6.30
N THR A 57 -1.90 23.79 5.30
CA THR A 57 -3.31 24.26 5.25
C THR A 57 -4.16 23.57 4.18
N ARG A 58 -3.55 22.67 3.41
CA ARG A 58 -4.23 21.98 2.29
C ARG A 58 -4.99 20.75 2.73
N LEU A 59 -4.47 20.01 3.71
CA LEU A 59 -5.11 18.78 4.21
C LEU A 59 -6.47 19.08 4.82
N ARG A 60 -7.48 18.40 4.32
CA ARG A 60 -8.88 18.50 4.76
C ARG A 60 -9.28 17.35 5.68
N LEU A 61 -8.63 16.20 5.52
CA LEU A 61 -8.90 14.98 6.27
C LEU A 61 -7.61 14.42 6.83
N LYS A 62 -7.59 14.15 8.12
CA LYS A 62 -6.46 13.52 8.82
C LYS A 62 -7.01 12.43 9.71
N LEU A 63 -6.67 11.17 9.44
CA LEU A 63 -7.19 10.01 10.16
C LEU A 63 -6.06 9.20 10.78
N ALA A 64 -6.20 8.93 12.08
CA ALA A 64 -5.31 8.09 12.87
C ALA A 64 -5.82 6.66 12.89
N ILE A 65 -4.91 5.70 12.69
CA ILE A 65 -5.21 4.26 12.67
C ILE A 65 -4.49 3.61 13.85
N GLY A 66 -5.25 2.82 14.63
CA GLY A 66 -4.71 2.03 15.73
C GLY A 66 -4.45 2.80 17.02
N GLY A 67 -4.89 4.06 17.10
CA GLY A 67 -4.78 4.90 18.28
C GLY A 67 -4.96 6.38 17.99
N SER A 68 -4.74 7.23 18.99
CA SER A 68 -4.94 8.68 18.88
C SER A 68 -3.65 9.41 18.46
N ILE A 69 -3.77 10.28 17.48
CA ILE A 69 -2.71 11.23 17.07
C ILE A 69 -3.30 12.64 17.22
N GLU A 70 -2.57 13.53 17.89
CA GLU A 70 -3.02 14.91 18.09
C GLU A 70 -3.30 15.62 16.74
N GLY A 71 -4.51 16.17 16.59
CA GLY A 71 -4.96 16.84 15.36
C GLY A 71 -5.43 15.91 14.24
N PHE A 72 -5.64 14.62 14.53
CA PHE A 72 -6.24 13.63 13.65
C PHE A 72 -7.53 13.10 14.28
N ASP A 73 -8.52 12.82 13.43
CA ASP A 73 -9.71 12.08 13.83
C ASP A 73 -9.42 10.56 13.83
N ASP A 74 -10.20 9.81 14.60
CA ASP A 74 -10.06 8.36 14.63
C ASP A 74 -10.64 7.71 13.38
N TYR A 75 -9.86 6.86 12.72
CA TYR A 75 -10.24 6.19 11.47
C TYR A 75 -11.48 5.30 11.62
N ALA A 76 -11.57 4.54 12.71
CA ALA A 76 -12.67 3.61 12.91
C ALA A 76 -13.98 4.36 13.16
N SER A 77 -13.92 5.41 13.98
CA SER A 77 -15.08 6.26 14.29
C SER A 77 -15.57 7.04 13.07
N ALA A 78 -14.63 7.55 12.24
CA ALA A 78 -14.97 8.30 11.04
C ALA A 78 -15.72 7.46 9.99
N GLY A 79 -15.52 6.15 10.00
CA GLY A 79 -16.19 5.22 9.10
C GLY A 79 -17.47 4.56 9.64
N ALA A 80 -17.70 4.64 10.97
CA ALA A 80 -18.69 3.80 11.65
C ALA A 80 -20.14 4.00 11.19
N GLU A 81 -20.51 5.22 10.80
CA GLU A 81 -21.85 5.58 10.39
C GLU A 81 -22.02 5.71 8.86
N LEU A 82 -20.96 5.42 8.09
CA LEU A 82 -21.04 5.51 6.64
C LEU A 82 -21.83 4.32 6.05
N PRO A 83 -22.57 4.55 4.94
CA PRO A 83 -23.26 3.49 4.25
C PRO A 83 -22.30 2.39 3.80
N THR A 84 -22.74 1.12 3.92
CA THR A 84 -21.99 -0.04 3.42
C THR A 84 -22.29 -0.36 1.96
N THR A 85 -23.15 0.43 1.32
CA THR A 85 -23.47 0.34 -0.11
C THR A 85 -22.31 0.86 -0.94
N ASP A 86 -22.21 0.34 -2.15
CA ASP A 86 -21.21 0.83 -3.10
C ASP A 86 -21.41 2.30 -3.49
N ILE A 87 -20.35 2.95 -3.95
CA ILE A 87 -20.42 4.31 -4.47
C ILE A 87 -21.15 4.33 -5.83
N GLU A 88 -21.92 5.40 -6.08
CA GLU A 88 -22.76 5.50 -7.28
C GLU A 88 -21.96 5.65 -8.58
N ASP A 89 -20.79 6.29 -8.53
CA ASP A 89 -19.94 6.58 -9.71
C ASP A 89 -18.49 6.14 -9.46
N PRO A 90 -18.21 4.82 -9.53
CA PRO A 90 -16.86 4.32 -9.31
C PRO A 90 -15.94 4.75 -10.45
N ALA A 91 -14.80 5.34 -10.10
CA ALA A 91 -13.77 5.74 -11.04
C ALA A 91 -12.43 5.10 -10.67
N ARG A 92 -11.61 4.84 -11.69
CA ARG A 92 -10.31 4.22 -11.46
C ARG A 92 -9.31 5.22 -10.88
N GLY A 93 -8.80 4.94 -9.69
CA GLY A 93 -7.73 5.69 -9.05
C GLY A 93 -6.34 5.40 -9.61
N SER A 94 -5.35 6.12 -9.10
CA SER A 94 -3.96 5.97 -9.49
C SER A 94 -3.04 5.95 -8.29
N VAL A 95 -1.79 5.50 -8.49
CA VAL A 95 -0.77 5.51 -7.46
C VAL A 95 0.40 6.36 -7.91
N MET A 96 0.83 7.27 -7.04
CA MET A 96 2.05 8.06 -7.20
C MET A 96 3.05 7.60 -6.15
N GLN A 97 4.14 6.99 -6.58
CA GLN A 97 5.18 6.50 -5.68
C GLN A 97 6.39 7.42 -5.72
N TYR A 98 7.03 7.60 -4.56
CA TYR A 98 8.25 8.37 -4.44
C TYR A 98 9.47 7.46 -4.47
N THR A 99 10.46 7.86 -5.25
CA THR A 99 11.77 7.20 -5.32
C THR A 99 12.83 8.09 -4.69
N SER A 100 13.93 7.49 -4.19
CA SER A 100 15.09 8.24 -3.74
C SER A 100 15.68 9.01 -4.94
N GLY A 101 15.48 10.32 -4.97
CA GLY A 101 16.04 11.16 -6.03
C GLY A 101 17.57 11.24 -5.92
N THR A 102 18.25 11.20 -7.06
CA THR A 102 19.71 11.40 -7.15
C THR A 102 20.16 12.80 -6.67
N THR A 103 19.23 13.72 -6.52
CA THR A 103 19.45 15.13 -6.10
C THR A 103 19.13 15.39 -4.63
N GLY A 104 18.92 14.35 -3.82
CA GLY A 104 18.66 14.45 -2.38
C GLY A 104 17.19 14.61 -1.98
N LYS A 105 16.30 15.01 -2.87
CA LYS A 105 14.85 15.03 -2.60
C LYS A 105 14.14 13.88 -3.29
N PRO A 106 13.15 13.21 -2.65
CA PRO A 106 12.33 12.20 -3.28
C PRO A 106 11.63 12.75 -4.52
N LYS A 107 11.52 11.93 -5.57
CA LYS A 107 10.80 12.29 -6.81
C LYS A 107 9.53 11.46 -6.92
N GLY A 108 8.39 12.12 -7.06
CA GLY A 108 7.11 11.49 -7.31
C GLY A 108 7.03 10.97 -8.75
N VAL A 109 6.75 9.67 -8.89
CA VAL A 109 6.54 9.02 -10.18
C VAL A 109 5.04 8.86 -10.40
N LEU A 110 4.46 9.78 -11.17
CA LEU A 110 3.08 9.68 -11.61
C LEU A 110 3.02 9.02 -13.00
N ARG A 111 2.49 7.82 -13.05
CA ARG A 111 2.25 7.13 -14.31
C ARG A 111 0.92 7.58 -14.91
N LYS A 112 0.91 7.84 -16.22
CA LYS A 112 -0.33 8.07 -16.95
C LYS A 112 -1.21 6.82 -16.80
N GLN A 113 -2.49 7.03 -16.49
CA GLN A 113 -3.43 5.92 -16.44
C GLN A 113 -3.49 5.23 -17.81
N ALA A 114 -3.42 3.91 -17.79
CA ALA A 114 -3.60 3.13 -19.00
C ALA A 114 -5.08 3.16 -19.40
N ASP A 115 -5.31 3.05 -20.71
CA ASP A 115 -6.63 2.76 -21.23
C ASP A 115 -7.23 1.54 -20.52
N PRO A 116 -8.54 1.55 -20.15
CA PRO A 116 -9.16 0.45 -19.42
C PRO A 116 -8.99 -0.93 -20.09
N ALA A 117 -9.08 -0.99 -21.42
CA ALA A 117 -8.87 -2.24 -22.16
C ALA A 117 -7.44 -2.75 -22.00
N LYS A 118 -6.43 -1.88 -22.19
CA LYS A 118 -5.01 -2.24 -21.96
C LYS A 118 -4.72 -2.63 -20.52
N ALA A 119 -5.43 -2.05 -19.58
CA ALA A 119 -5.28 -2.43 -18.18
C ALA A 119 -5.85 -3.82 -17.89
N ALA A 120 -6.97 -4.18 -18.52
CA ALA A 120 -7.55 -5.52 -18.45
C ALA A 120 -6.62 -6.56 -19.10
N ASP A 121 -6.08 -6.26 -20.29
CA ASP A 121 -5.11 -7.12 -20.98
C ASP A 121 -3.86 -7.35 -20.11
N MET A 122 -3.34 -6.30 -19.49
CA MET A 122 -2.20 -6.40 -18.57
C MET A 122 -2.54 -7.27 -17.36
N GLN A 123 -3.72 -7.13 -16.78
CA GLN A 123 -4.17 -7.97 -15.66
C GLN A 123 -4.27 -9.45 -16.07
N GLN A 124 -4.82 -9.73 -17.23
CA GLN A 124 -4.89 -11.10 -17.78
C GLN A 124 -3.49 -11.67 -18.01
N LEU A 125 -2.58 -10.88 -18.58
CA LEU A 125 -1.20 -11.26 -18.77
C LEU A 125 -0.51 -11.59 -17.44
N LEU A 126 -0.66 -10.75 -16.43
CA LEU A 126 -0.07 -10.98 -15.11
C LEU A 126 -0.67 -12.22 -14.44
N THR A 127 -1.98 -12.43 -14.54
CA THR A 127 -2.66 -13.63 -14.04
C THR A 127 -2.07 -14.89 -14.70
N ALA A 128 -1.85 -14.86 -16.00
CA ALA A 128 -1.25 -15.98 -16.73
C ALA A 128 0.24 -16.19 -16.39
N VAL A 129 1.01 -15.12 -16.34
CA VAL A 129 2.46 -15.17 -16.01
C VAL A 129 2.71 -15.70 -14.60
N PHE A 130 1.90 -15.27 -13.63
CA PHE A 130 1.99 -15.77 -12.26
C PHE A 130 1.24 -17.08 -12.05
N GLN A 131 0.55 -17.60 -13.07
CA GLN A 131 -0.23 -18.82 -12.98
C GLN A 131 -1.29 -18.78 -11.86
N PHE A 132 -1.87 -17.61 -11.63
CA PHE A 132 -2.98 -17.49 -10.69
C PHE A 132 -4.19 -18.26 -11.17
N GLU A 133 -4.85 -18.97 -10.27
CA GLU A 133 -6.13 -19.64 -10.45
C GLU A 133 -7.24 -18.85 -9.69
N PRO A 134 -7.77 -17.75 -10.27
CA PRO A 134 -8.83 -16.98 -9.64
C PRO A 134 -10.01 -17.88 -9.27
N ASP A 135 -10.68 -17.60 -8.16
CA ASP A 135 -11.84 -18.33 -7.67
C ASP A 135 -11.60 -19.81 -7.27
N SER A 136 -10.38 -20.34 -7.43
CA SER A 136 -10.05 -21.70 -7.00
C SER A 136 -10.00 -21.86 -5.47
N GLY A 137 -9.79 -20.76 -4.76
CA GLY A 137 -9.51 -20.75 -3.32
C GLY A 137 -8.17 -21.40 -2.93
N LYS A 138 -7.34 -21.77 -3.92
CA LYS A 138 -6.05 -22.45 -3.68
C LYS A 138 -4.88 -21.48 -3.57
N ASP A 139 -4.98 -20.31 -4.21
CA ASP A 139 -3.91 -19.35 -4.24
C ASP A 139 -3.93 -18.42 -3.04
N CYS A 140 -2.74 -18.16 -2.51
CA CYS A 140 -2.49 -17.23 -1.42
C CYS A 140 -1.19 -16.47 -1.65
N GLY A 141 -1.27 -15.15 -1.67
CA GLY A 141 -0.11 -14.28 -1.80
C GLY A 141 0.51 -13.92 -0.44
N LEU A 142 1.83 -13.76 -0.36
CA LEU A 142 2.50 -13.24 0.83
C LEU A 142 3.17 -11.90 0.53
N VAL A 143 2.79 -10.88 1.27
CA VAL A 143 3.40 -9.55 1.21
C VAL A 143 4.63 -9.52 2.11
N THR A 144 5.81 -9.62 1.51
CA THR A 144 7.10 -9.74 2.19
C THR A 144 7.87 -8.42 2.31
N GLY A 145 7.45 -7.40 1.58
CA GLY A 145 8.18 -6.13 1.53
C GLY A 145 7.30 -4.91 1.79
N PRO A 146 7.93 -3.75 2.03
CA PRO A 146 7.20 -2.54 2.37
C PRO A 146 6.38 -2.02 1.19
N LEU A 147 5.11 -1.71 1.45
CA LEU A 147 4.13 -1.32 0.43
C LEU A 147 4.30 0.11 -0.10
N TYR A 148 5.28 0.86 0.38
CA TYR A 148 5.68 2.12 -0.27
C TYR A 148 6.66 1.89 -1.44
N HIS A 149 7.16 0.66 -1.65
CA HIS A 149 7.94 0.28 -2.82
C HIS A 149 7.08 -0.37 -3.90
N ALA A 150 7.38 -0.05 -5.15
CA ALA A 150 6.61 -0.49 -6.32
C ALA A 150 6.50 -2.02 -6.46
N GLY A 151 7.56 -2.76 -6.20
CA GLY A 151 7.56 -4.22 -6.28
C GLY A 151 6.55 -4.86 -5.33
N PRO A 152 6.72 -4.74 -4.01
CA PRO A 152 5.77 -5.29 -3.05
C PRO A 152 4.34 -4.75 -3.24
N PHE A 153 4.17 -3.45 -3.49
CA PHE A 153 2.86 -2.86 -3.71
C PHE A 153 2.12 -3.49 -4.88
N ASN A 154 2.77 -3.54 -6.05
CA ASN A 154 2.10 -4.02 -7.26
C ASN A 154 2.04 -5.56 -7.29
N LEU A 155 3.16 -6.25 -7.02
CA LEU A 155 3.26 -7.70 -7.25
C LEU A 155 2.72 -8.54 -6.09
N CYS A 156 2.90 -8.06 -4.82
CA CYS A 156 2.46 -8.85 -3.67
C CYS A 156 1.05 -8.48 -3.17
N MET A 157 0.59 -7.25 -3.46
CA MET A 157 -0.70 -6.78 -2.97
C MET A 157 -1.69 -6.52 -4.10
N GLN A 158 -1.39 -5.58 -4.99
CA GLN A 158 -2.38 -5.10 -5.96
C GLN A 158 -2.74 -6.18 -7.00
N THR A 159 -1.76 -6.83 -7.61
CA THR A 159 -2.00 -7.85 -8.64
C THR A 159 -2.78 -9.05 -8.10
N PRO A 160 -2.40 -9.69 -6.97
CA PRO A 160 -3.20 -10.76 -6.38
C PRO A 160 -4.63 -10.33 -6.04
N LEU A 161 -4.80 -9.21 -5.33
CA LEU A 161 -6.13 -8.72 -4.95
C LEU A 161 -7.02 -8.41 -6.15
N THR A 162 -6.46 -7.84 -7.24
CA THR A 162 -7.21 -7.59 -8.47
C THR A 162 -7.59 -8.89 -9.18
N ALA A 163 -6.80 -9.95 -9.01
CA ALA A 163 -7.11 -11.28 -9.51
C ALA A 163 -8.06 -12.09 -8.59
N GLY A 164 -8.54 -11.51 -7.49
CA GLY A 164 -9.37 -12.22 -6.51
C GLY A 164 -8.63 -13.17 -5.60
N ILE A 165 -7.29 -13.06 -5.52
CA ILE A 165 -6.44 -13.90 -4.68
C ILE A 165 -6.27 -13.27 -3.31
N GLY A 166 -6.48 -14.06 -2.26
CA GLY A 166 -6.23 -13.66 -0.87
C GLY A 166 -4.73 -13.40 -0.60
N ILE A 167 -4.45 -12.48 0.30
CA ILE A 167 -3.08 -12.18 0.70
C ILE A 167 -2.87 -12.26 2.20
N VAL A 168 -1.69 -12.70 2.61
CA VAL A 168 -1.18 -12.60 3.98
C VAL A 168 -0.18 -11.46 4.05
N MET A 169 -0.33 -10.58 5.04
CA MET A 169 0.55 -9.43 5.21
C MET A 169 1.44 -9.61 6.43
N MET A 170 2.72 -9.31 6.26
CA MET A 170 3.69 -9.24 7.35
C MET A 170 3.85 -7.78 7.78
N ASP A 171 3.81 -7.52 9.08
CA ASP A 171 4.12 -6.19 9.60
C ASP A 171 5.62 -5.86 9.42
N ARG A 172 6.47 -6.85 9.68
CA ARG A 172 7.91 -6.77 9.48
C ARG A 172 8.42 -8.08 8.89
N TRP A 173 9.32 -8.00 7.92
CA TRP A 173 9.91 -9.19 7.33
C TRP A 173 10.94 -9.84 8.27
N GLU A 174 10.73 -11.13 8.55
CA GLU A 174 11.61 -11.98 9.33
C GLU A 174 11.70 -13.36 8.66
N PRO A 175 12.91 -13.95 8.49
CA PRO A 175 13.08 -15.19 7.75
C PRO A 175 12.24 -16.35 8.30
N GLU A 176 12.35 -16.62 9.61
CA GLU A 176 11.65 -17.72 10.27
C GLU A 176 10.13 -17.55 10.20
N LYS A 177 9.63 -16.33 10.51
CA LYS A 177 8.21 -16.01 10.43
C LYS A 177 7.68 -16.13 8.99
N THR A 178 8.51 -15.80 8.00
CA THR A 178 8.15 -15.98 6.58
C THR A 178 7.86 -17.44 6.27
N LEU A 179 8.76 -18.35 6.66
CA LEU A 179 8.58 -19.77 6.43
C LEU A 179 7.37 -20.33 7.19
N ALA A 180 7.17 -19.88 8.43
CA ALA A 180 6.01 -20.26 9.23
C ALA A 180 4.69 -19.82 8.57
N LEU A 181 4.60 -18.57 8.07
CA LEU A 181 3.41 -18.07 7.38
C LEU A 181 3.16 -18.81 6.05
N ILE A 182 4.21 -19.14 5.30
CA ILE A 182 4.09 -19.93 4.08
C ILE A 182 3.44 -21.29 4.39
N GLN A 183 3.90 -21.96 5.43
CA GLN A 183 3.34 -23.23 5.87
C GLN A 183 1.92 -23.09 6.42
N GLN A 184 1.70 -22.12 7.30
CA GLN A 184 0.42 -21.93 7.99
C GLN A 184 -0.72 -21.58 7.05
N HIS A 185 -0.44 -20.75 6.04
CA HIS A 185 -1.46 -20.24 5.12
C HIS A 185 -1.39 -20.88 3.72
N ALA A 186 -0.58 -21.93 3.56
CA ALA A 186 -0.37 -22.56 2.26
C ALA A 186 -0.07 -21.54 1.15
N VAL A 187 0.83 -20.58 1.44
CA VAL A 187 1.19 -19.51 0.51
C VAL A 187 1.73 -20.09 -0.79
N THR A 188 1.16 -19.70 -1.91
CA THR A 188 1.55 -20.15 -3.24
C THR A 188 2.44 -19.14 -3.97
N HIS A 189 2.30 -17.85 -3.65
CA HIS A 189 2.99 -16.76 -4.34
C HIS A 189 3.61 -15.77 -3.36
N ALA A 190 4.88 -15.44 -3.58
CA ALA A 190 5.58 -14.42 -2.82
C ALA A 190 6.65 -13.73 -3.68
N PHE A 191 6.94 -12.49 -3.38
CA PHE A 191 8.02 -11.74 -4.01
C PHE A 191 9.18 -11.61 -3.03
N PHE A 192 10.36 -12.11 -3.42
CA PHE A 192 11.56 -12.04 -2.61
C PHE A 192 12.69 -11.32 -3.35
N VAL A 193 13.49 -10.58 -2.60
CA VAL A 193 14.77 -10.07 -3.10
C VAL A 193 15.90 -11.03 -2.70
N PRO A 194 17.03 -11.05 -3.43
CA PRO A 194 18.11 -12.03 -3.20
C PRO A 194 18.59 -12.09 -1.75
N THR A 195 18.67 -10.95 -1.06
CA THR A 195 19.09 -10.89 0.35
C THR A 195 18.14 -11.60 1.31
N MET A 196 16.86 -11.72 0.97
CA MET A 196 15.90 -12.48 1.77
C MET A 196 16.20 -13.98 1.70
N PHE A 197 16.49 -14.51 0.52
CA PHE A 197 16.91 -15.91 0.36
C PHE A 197 18.19 -16.20 1.14
N THR A 198 19.19 -15.32 1.03
CA THR A 198 20.44 -15.48 1.81
C THR A 198 20.17 -15.58 3.30
N ARG A 199 19.29 -14.72 3.83
CA ARG A 199 18.95 -14.74 5.26
C ARG A 199 18.12 -15.97 5.66
N MET A 200 17.24 -16.46 4.80
CA MET A 200 16.50 -17.72 5.06
C MET A 200 17.43 -18.92 5.08
N LEU A 201 18.42 -18.97 4.19
CA LEU A 201 19.41 -20.05 4.14
C LEU A 201 20.41 -20.06 5.32
N GLN A 202 20.46 -18.99 6.10
CA GLN A 202 21.29 -18.89 7.31
C GLN A 202 20.54 -19.33 8.59
N LEU A 203 19.28 -19.71 8.47
CA LEU A 203 18.54 -20.27 9.59
C LEU A 203 19.13 -21.63 9.99
N PRO A 204 19.14 -21.96 11.31
CA PRO A 204 19.69 -23.22 11.81
C PRO A 204 18.91 -24.45 11.33
#